data_30c02696d07bdd1106fe807f1de795ac
#
_entry.id   30c02696d07bdd1106fe807f1de795ac
#
_cell.length_a   1.000
_cell.length_b   1.000
_cell.length_c   1.000
_cell.angle_alpha   90.00
_cell.angle_beta   90.00
_cell.angle_gamma   90.00
#
_symmetry.space_group_name_H-M   'P 1'
#
loop_
_entity.id
_entity.type
_entity.pdbx_description
1 polymer ?
#
loop_
_entity_poly.entity_id
_entity_poly.type
_entity_poly.pdbx_seq_one_letter_code
_entity_poly.pdbx_strand_id
1 'polypeptide(L)' 'MKVMKPIFRTKQYIKYGFVKMEHEYYCCPKCRNILNAGPNYQPEFCDRCGQALDFSNTEWKEDRQIGFVEPEAV' A
#
# COMPACT_ATOMS: atom_id res chain seq x y z
N MET A 1 2.13 23.06 10.90
CA MET A 1 1.31 21.98 10.36
C MET A 1 1.70 20.67 11.04
N LYS A 2 0.72 19.90 11.49
CA LYS A 2 0.99 18.66 12.18
C LYS A 2 1.31 17.54 11.18
N VAL A 3 2.45 16.87 11.40
CA VAL A 3 2.84 15.72 10.57
C VAL A 3 2.07 14.49 11.04
N MET A 4 1.55 13.72 10.10
CA MET A 4 0.79 12.50 10.40
C MET A 4 1.43 11.29 9.72
N LYS A 5 1.32 10.11 10.37
CA LYS A 5 1.78 8.87 9.76
C LYS A 5 0.74 8.38 8.77
N PRO A 6 1.18 7.85 7.61
CA PRO A 6 0.24 7.33 6.62
C PRO A 6 -0.50 6.09 7.15
N ILE A 7 -1.70 5.87 6.62
CA ILE A 7 -2.49 4.68 6.93
C ILE A 7 -1.99 3.54 6.03
N PHE A 8 -1.73 2.41 6.65
CA PHE A 8 -1.32 1.19 5.97
C PHE A 8 -2.54 0.36 5.60
N ARG A 9 -2.59 -0.12 4.37
CA ARG A 9 -3.64 -1.02 3.88
C ARG A 9 -3.06 -2.10 2.99
N THR A 10 -3.79 -3.20 2.86
CA THR A 10 -3.41 -4.30 1.98
C THR A 10 -4.48 -4.53 0.92
N LYS A 11 -4.05 -5.02 -0.22
CA LYS A 11 -4.90 -5.33 -1.34
C LYS A 11 -4.47 -6.66 -1.93
N GLN A 12 -5.41 -7.52 -2.27
CA GLN A 12 -5.13 -8.81 -2.88
C GLN A 12 -5.35 -8.74 -4.38
N TYR A 13 -4.52 -9.47 -5.13
CA TYR A 13 -4.68 -9.57 -6.57
C TYR A 13 -4.22 -10.96 -7.04
N ILE A 14 -4.59 -11.31 -8.26
CA ILE A 14 -4.23 -12.59 -8.86
C ILE A 14 -3.12 -12.36 -9.88
N LYS A 15 -2.02 -13.09 -9.70
CA LYS A 15 -0.88 -13.03 -10.60
C LYS A 15 -0.85 -14.31 -11.43
N TYR A 16 -0.53 -14.20 -12.69
CA TYR A 16 -0.49 -15.34 -13.63
C TYR A 16 -1.79 -16.12 -13.73
N GLY A 17 -2.91 -15.53 -13.28
CA GLY A 17 -4.22 -16.17 -13.33
C GLY A 17 -4.53 -17.17 -12.22
N PHE A 18 -3.55 -17.54 -11.40
CA PHE A 18 -3.77 -18.55 -10.36
C PHE A 18 -3.02 -18.30 -9.05
N VAL A 19 -2.11 -17.37 -8.99
CA VAL A 19 -1.35 -17.09 -7.75
C VAL A 19 -1.99 -15.91 -7.03
N LYS A 20 -2.40 -16.11 -5.78
CA LYS A 20 -2.91 -15.03 -4.94
C LYS A 20 -1.75 -14.27 -4.33
N MET A 21 -1.73 -12.97 -4.55
CA MET A 21 -0.70 -12.07 -4.03
C MET A 21 -1.33 -11.02 -3.15
N GLU A 22 -0.56 -10.52 -2.20
CA GLU A 22 -0.95 -9.42 -1.33
C GLU A 22 0.03 -8.27 -1.52
N HIS A 23 -0.51 -7.10 -1.82
CA HIS A 23 0.25 -5.88 -2.00
C HIS A 23 -0.09 -4.89 -0.88
N GLU A 24 0.94 -4.28 -0.30
CA GLU A 24 0.76 -3.28 0.74
C GLU A 24 0.87 -1.89 0.14
N TYR A 25 -0.03 -1.01 0.53
CA TYR A 25 -0.03 0.37 0.06
C TYR A 25 -0.37 1.33 1.19
N TYR A 26 -0.06 2.60 0.98
CA TYR A 26 -0.23 3.63 2.00
C TYR A 26 -1.22 4.67 1.52
N CYS A 27 -2.01 5.19 2.46
CA CYS A 27 -3.01 6.21 2.18
C CYS A 27 -2.82 7.41 3.09
N CYS A 28 -3.22 8.57 2.62
CA CYS A 28 -3.23 9.77 3.43
C CYS A 28 -4.27 9.62 4.56
N PRO A 29 -3.88 9.86 5.83
CA PRO A 29 -4.81 9.72 6.94
C PRO A 29 -5.90 10.79 6.96
N LYS A 30 -5.71 11.89 6.26
CA LYS A 30 -6.66 12.99 6.23
C LYS A 30 -7.70 12.84 5.13
N CYS A 31 -7.28 12.61 3.89
CA CYS A 31 -8.19 12.51 2.74
C CYS A 31 -8.34 11.10 2.18
N ARG A 32 -7.58 10.14 2.69
CA ARG A 32 -7.55 8.75 2.28
C ARG A 32 -7.13 8.52 0.83
N ASN A 33 -6.45 9.49 0.23
CA ASN A 33 -5.88 9.33 -1.09
C ASN A 33 -4.77 8.27 -1.06
N ILE A 34 -4.72 7.42 -2.07
CA ILE A 34 -3.66 6.42 -2.19
C ILE A 34 -2.35 7.14 -2.50
N LEU A 35 -1.33 6.89 -1.69
CA LEU A 35 -0.04 7.54 -1.82
C LEU A 35 0.89 6.68 -2.68
N ASN A 36 1.58 7.32 -3.61
CA ASN A 36 2.59 6.66 -4.43
C ASN A 36 3.91 6.68 -3.69
N ALA A 37 4.06 5.77 -2.73
CA ALA A 37 5.23 5.69 -1.86
C ALA A 37 5.88 4.32 -1.94
N GLY A 38 7.21 4.28 -1.80
CA GLY A 38 7.97 3.06 -1.82
C GLY A 38 9.32 3.25 -1.12
N PRO A 39 10.17 2.21 -1.08
CA PRO A 39 11.46 2.30 -0.40
C PRO A 39 12.40 3.32 -1.02
N ASN A 40 12.22 3.64 -2.29
CA ASN A 40 13.06 4.59 -3.01
C ASN A 40 12.44 5.99 -3.13
N TYR A 41 11.19 6.15 -2.73
CA TYR A 41 10.48 7.43 -2.83
C TYR A 41 9.41 7.51 -1.77
N GLN A 42 9.46 8.57 -0.96
CA GLN A 42 8.45 8.88 0.04
C GLN A 42 8.01 10.32 -0.15
N PRO A 43 6.73 10.57 -0.42
CA PRO A 43 6.24 11.94 -0.52
C PRO A 43 6.24 12.61 0.85
N GLU A 44 6.66 13.86 0.91
CA GLU A 44 6.62 14.63 2.16
C GLU A 44 5.22 15.14 2.47
N PHE A 45 4.42 15.31 1.44
CA PHE A 45 3.06 15.83 1.54
C PHE A 45 2.12 15.02 0.67
N CYS A 46 0.86 14.93 1.10
CA CYS A 46 -0.18 14.39 0.23
C CYS A 46 -0.38 15.32 -0.96
N ASP A 47 -0.34 14.77 -2.16
CA ASP A 47 -0.51 15.54 -3.40
C ASP A 47 -1.94 16.04 -3.61
N ARG A 48 -2.88 15.57 -2.81
CA ARG A 48 -4.28 15.92 -2.93
C ARG A 48 -4.75 16.94 -1.89
N CYS A 49 -4.43 16.72 -0.61
CA CYS A 49 -4.87 17.61 0.46
C CYS A 49 -3.73 18.42 1.08
N GLY A 50 -2.48 18.13 0.74
CA GLY A 50 -1.33 18.85 1.27
C GLY A 50 -0.93 18.48 2.68
N GLN A 51 -1.50 17.42 3.26
CA GLN A 51 -1.15 16.97 4.61
C GLN A 51 0.31 16.52 4.66
N ALA A 52 1.08 17.04 5.62
CA ALA A 52 2.44 16.60 5.84
C ALA A 52 2.47 15.16 6.34
N LEU A 53 3.33 14.34 5.77
CA LEU A 53 3.40 12.91 6.03
C LEU A 53 4.77 12.51 6.59
N ASP A 54 4.77 11.53 7.48
CA ASP A 54 5.99 10.99 8.07
C ASP A 54 6.07 9.50 7.79
N PHE A 55 7.02 9.12 6.93
CA PHE A 55 7.30 7.72 6.60
C PHE A 55 8.46 7.15 7.41
N SER A 56 8.95 7.85 8.43
CA SER A 56 10.01 7.32 9.27
C SER A 56 9.54 6.06 10.00
N ASN A 57 10.45 5.12 10.20
CA ASN A 57 10.16 3.82 10.83
C ASN A 57 9.15 2.96 10.06
N THR A 58 8.96 3.24 8.79
CA THR A 58 8.07 2.45 7.93
C THR A 58 8.80 1.20 7.48
N GLU A 59 8.18 0.04 7.68
CA GLU A 59 8.68 -1.21 7.12
C GLU A 59 8.18 -1.35 5.68
N TRP A 60 9.10 -1.34 4.74
CA TRP A 60 8.76 -1.52 3.33
C TRP A 60 8.78 -3.01 3.00
N LYS A 61 7.61 -3.55 2.67
CA LYS A 61 7.48 -4.97 2.35
C LYS A 61 7.14 -5.13 0.88
N GLU A 62 7.75 -6.14 0.26
CA GLU A 62 7.42 -6.52 -1.11
C GLU A 62 6.10 -7.29 -1.13
N ASP A 63 5.52 -7.40 -2.34
CA ASP A 63 4.34 -8.22 -2.53
C ASP A 63 4.65 -9.66 -2.12
N ARG A 64 3.72 -10.30 -1.43
CA ARG A 64 3.92 -11.66 -0.97
C ARG A 64 2.85 -12.58 -1.52
N GLN A 65 3.23 -13.83 -1.72
CA GLN A 65 2.31 -14.87 -2.12
C GLN A 65 1.55 -15.38 -0.88
N ILE A 66 0.22 -15.34 -0.95
CA ILE A 66 -0.63 -15.78 0.16
C ILE A 66 -1.37 -17.07 -0.13
N GLY A 67 -1.28 -17.58 -1.34
CA GLY A 67 -1.92 -18.84 -1.72
C GLY A 67 -2.12 -18.94 -3.21
N PHE A 68 -2.98 -19.87 -3.59
CA PHE A 68 -3.35 -20.10 -4.98
C PHE A 68 -4.86 -20.07 -5.12
N VAL A 69 -5.32 -19.65 -6.30
CA VAL A 69 -6.73 -19.77 -6.63
C VAL A 69 -6.99 -21.26 -6.92
N GLU A 70 -7.92 -21.86 -6.18
CA GLU A 70 -8.32 -23.24 -6.47
C GLU A 70 -9.07 -23.25 -7.81
N PRO A 71 -8.69 -24.13 -8.75
CA PRO A 71 -9.48 -24.28 -9.96
C PRO A 71 -10.86 -24.77 -9.57
N GLU A 72 -11.90 -24.16 -10.15
CA GLU A 72 -13.25 -24.63 -9.91
C GLU A 72 -13.35 -26.09 -10.35
N ALA A 73 -13.81 -26.93 -9.44
CA ALA A 73 -14.09 -28.31 -9.78
C ALA A 73 -15.25 -28.33 -10.79
N VAL A 74 -14.95 -28.78 -11.95
CA VAL A 74 -15.94 -28.88 -13.02
C VAL A 74 -16.76 -30.15 -12.82
#